data_5651978fc2f7a9a0925d300d826f4f17
#
_entry.id   5651978fc2f7a9a0925d300d826f4f17
#
_cell.length_a   1.000
_cell.length_b   1.000
_cell.length_c   1.000
_cell.angle_alpha   90.00
_cell.angle_beta   90.00
_cell.angle_gamma   90.00
#
_symmetry.space_group_name_H-M   'P 1'
#
loop_
_entity.id
_entity.type
_entity.pdbx_description
1 polymer ?
#
loop_
_entity_poly.entity_id
_entity_poly.type
_entity_poly.pdbx_seq_one_letter_code
_entity_poly.pdbx_strand_id
1 'polypeptide(L)'
;GKAPKDDQLIPLKKELDELKKDLSESDRNLDEAENEFNGLERKKEDVERELGKLDQKIKDLEKLSEKQTWVAKVQQVLSGYQAALMSSKTERLATCIQERFASLWQKGEKAKRVEVCPESFAVTLFDKSDEIIPRKDLSAGEKQMYAVAVLWALADVSERPLPLVIDTPLER
;
A
#
# COMPACT_ATOMS: atom_id res chain seq x y z
N GLY A 1 -98.61 -25.06 -19.05
CA GLY A 1 -97.52 -24.13 -19.09
C GLY A 1 -97.56 -23.37 -20.42
N LYS A 2 -97.74 -22.06 -20.36
CA LYS A 2 -97.68 -21.16 -21.51
C LYS A 2 -96.18 -21.02 -21.89
N ALA A 3 -95.78 -21.39 -23.14
CA ALA A 3 -94.48 -21.04 -23.65
C ALA A 3 -94.35 -19.51 -23.68
N PRO A 4 -93.21 -19.00 -23.35
CA PRO A 4 -92.97 -17.56 -23.41
C PRO A 4 -93.07 -17.09 -24.86
N LYS A 5 -93.72 -15.93 -25.08
CA LYS A 5 -93.89 -15.37 -26.41
C LYS A 5 -92.54 -15.04 -27.00
N ASP A 6 -92.29 -15.37 -28.33
CA ASP A 6 -91.02 -15.14 -29.07
C ASP A 6 -90.51 -13.67 -28.89
N ASP A 7 -91.38 -12.70 -28.74
CA ASP A 7 -91.08 -11.28 -28.52
C ASP A 7 -90.25 -10.98 -27.22
N GLN A 8 -90.28 -11.86 -26.21
CA GLN A 8 -89.51 -11.71 -24.96
C GLN A 8 -88.20 -12.48 -25.00
N LEU A 9 -88.07 -13.47 -25.82
CA LEU A 9 -86.88 -14.30 -25.97
C LEU A 9 -85.76 -13.63 -26.80
N ILE A 10 -86.13 -12.79 -27.75
CA ILE A 10 -85.16 -12.09 -28.64
C ILE A 10 -84.28 -11.10 -27.87
N PRO A 11 -84.89 -10.17 -27.02
CA PRO A 11 -84.04 -9.26 -26.25
C PRO A 11 -83.18 -9.95 -25.20
N LEU A 12 -83.71 -11.00 -24.55
CA LEU A 12 -82.93 -11.81 -23.58
C LEU A 12 -81.74 -12.55 -24.20
N LYS A 13 -81.89 -13.08 -25.42
CA LYS A 13 -80.78 -13.67 -26.17
C LYS A 13 -79.72 -12.64 -26.52
N LYS A 14 -80.10 -11.44 -26.88
CA LYS A 14 -79.19 -10.35 -27.23
C LYS A 14 -78.40 -9.90 -25.99
N GLU A 15 -79.06 -9.74 -24.88
CA GLU A 15 -78.43 -9.40 -23.58
C GLU A 15 -77.47 -10.50 -23.12
N LEU A 16 -77.78 -11.78 -23.30
CA LEU A 16 -76.95 -12.92 -22.98
C LEU A 16 -75.72 -12.97 -23.90
N ASP A 17 -75.82 -12.63 -25.16
CA ASP A 17 -74.70 -12.60 -26.10
C ASP A 17 -73.78 -11.37 -25.80
N GLU A 18 -74.34 -10.23 -25.43
CA GLU A 18 -73.55 -9.06 -24.94
C GLU A 18 -72.79 -9.40 -23.64
N LEU A 19 -73.45 -9.98 -22.66
CA LEU A 19 -72.83 -10.40 -21.39
C LEU A 19 -71.72 -11.46 -21.61
N LYS A 20 -71.89 -12.40 -22.54
CA LYS A 20 -70.86 -13.36 -22.90
C LYS A 20 -69.65 -12.69 -23.54
N LYS A 21 -69.87 -11.68 -24.38
CA LYS A 21 -68.79 -10.90 -24.99
C LYS A 21 -68.02 -10.10 -23.94
N ASP A 22 -68.73 -9.44 -23.04
CA ASP A 22 -68.12 -8.67 -21.94
C ASP A 22 -67.33 -9.58 -20.98
N LEU A 23 -67.86 -10.78 -20.69
CA LEU A 23 -67.15 -11.80 -19.92
C LEU A 23 -65.85 -12.21 -20.58
N SER A 24 -65.90 -12.54 -21.88
CA SER A 24 -64.74 -12.95 -22.67
C SER A 24 -63.67 -11.84 -22.76
N GLU A 25 -64.10 -10.59 -22.86
CA GLU A 25 -63.19 -9.44 -22.86
C GLU A 25 -62.56 -9.22 -21.46
N SER A 26 -63.35 -9.40 -20.39
CA SER A 26 -62.85 -9.36 -19.03
C SER A 26 -61.88 -10.46 -18.72
N ASP A 27 -62.15 -11.70 -19.14
CA ASP A 27 -61.23 -12.84 -18.98
C ASP A 27 -59.90 -12.57 -19.69
N ARG A 28 -59.94 -12.05 -20.93
CA ARG A 28 -58.75 -11.67 -21.67
C ARG A 28 -57.92 -10.59 -20.96
N ASN A 29 -58.57 -9.56 -20.46
CA ASN A 29 -57.89 -8.50 -19.71
C ASN A 29 -57.25 -9.03 -18.43
N LEU A 30 -57.87 -10.01 -17.79
CA LEU A 30 -57.38 -10.67 -16.61
C LEU A 30 -56.10 -11.50 -16.94
N ASP A 31 -56.12 -12.28 -18.01
CA ASP A 31 -54.98 -13.04 -18.48
C ASP A 31 -53.81 -12.12 -18.85
N GLU A 32 -54.08 -11.00 -19.55
CA GLU A 32 -53.06 -10.01 -19.88
C GLU A 32 -52.42 -9.41 -18.62
N ALA A 33 -53.24 -9.03 -17.64
CA ALA A 33 -52.78 -8.49 -16.37
C ALA A 33 -51.96 -9.50 -15.54
N GLU A 34 -52.37 -10.76 -15.50
CA GLU A 34 -51.59 -11.85 -14.87
C GLU A 34 -50.27 -12.07 -15.54
N ASN A 35 -50.21 -12.03 -16.86
CA ASN A 35 -48.95 -12.18 -17.62
C ASN A 35 -48.01 -11.00 -17.36
N GLU A 36 -48.52 -9.77 -17.31
CA GLU A 36 -47.71 -8.60 -16.94
C GLU A 36 -47.19 -8.69 -15.51
N PHE A 37 -48.06 -9.08 -14.58
CA PHE A 37 -47.69 -9.26 -13.18
C PHE A 37 -46.55 -10.27 -13.00
N ASN A 38 -46.68 -11.44 -13.60
CA ASN A 38 -45.65 -12.49 -13.62
C ASN A 38 -44.34 -12.02 -14.29
N GLY A 39 -44.45 -11.21 -15.35
CA GLY A 39 -43.29 -10.57 -15.98
C GLY A 39 -42.56 -9.58 -15.10
N LEU A 40 -43.31 -8.75 -14.34
CA LEU A 40 -42.76 -7.80 -13.40
C LEU A 40 -42.14 -8.49 -12.17
N GLU A 41 -42.75 -9.55 -11.67
CA GLU A 41 -42.22 -10.34 -10.56
C GLU A 41 -40.84 -10.96 -10.91
N ARG A 42 -40.69 -11.54 -12.11
CA ARG A 42 -39.39 -12.03 -12.59
C ARG A 42 -38.35 -10.93 -12.71
N LYS A 43 -38.73 -9.76 -13.24
CA LYS A 43 -37.81 -8.60 -13.32
C LYS A 43 -37.38 -8.13 -11.93
N LYS A 44 -38.30 -8.12 -10.97
CA LYS A 44 -37.99 -7.79 -9.58
C LYS A 44 -36.96 -8.74 -8.99
N GLU A 45 -37.17 -10.05 -9.16
CA GLU A 45 -36.21 -11.05 -8.66
C GLU A 45 -34.82 -10.92 -9.30
N ASP A 46 -34.76 -10.60 -10.60
CA ASP A 46 -33.48 -10.40 -11.29
C ASP A 46 -32.75 -9.17 -10.77
N VAL A 47 -33.46 -8.05 -10.57
CA VAL A 47 -32.90 -6.82 -9.97
C VAL A 47 -32.44 -7.07 -8.54
N GLU A 48 -33.20 -7.78 -7.72
CA GLU A 48 -32.80 -8.16 -6.36
C GLU A 48 -31.51 -9.01 -6.35
N ARG A 49 -31.36 -9.94 -7.29
CA ARG A 49 -30.12 -10.71 -7.44
C ARG A 49 -28.93 -9.85 -7.87
N GLU A 50 -29.14 -8.89 -8.76
CA GLU A 50 -28.07 -7.96 -9.16
C GLU A 50 -27.67 -7.03 -8.02
N LEU A 51 -28.62 -6.52 -7.25
CA LEU A 51 -28.37 -5.74 -6.05
C LEU A 51 -27.53 -6.53 -5.05
N GLY A 52 -27.86 -7.77 -4.77
CA GLY A 52 -27.08 -8.62 -3.89
C GLY A 52 -25.63 -8.82 -4.34
N LYS A 53 -25.41 -8.96 -5.67
CA LYS A 53 -24.04 -9.05 -6.23
C LYS A 53 -23.27 -7.73 -6.09
N LEU A 54 -23.94 -6.60 -6.27
CA LEU A 54 -23.33 -5.27 -6.11
C LEU A 54 -22.97 -5.00 -4.66
N ASP A 55 -23.84 -5.31 -3.73
CA ASP A 55 -23.58 -5.17 -2.29
C ASP A 55 -22.36 -6.01 -1.86
N GLN A 56 -22.24 -7.23 -2.38
CA GLN A 56 -21.06 -8.05 -2.09
C GLN A 56 -19.78 -7.42 -2.65
N LYS A 57 -19.82 -6.88 -3.87
CA LYS A 57 -18.67 -6.18 -4.46
C LYS A 57 -18.27 -4.95 -3.66
N ILE A 58 -19.25 -4.17 -3.18
CA ILE A 58 -18.99 -2.99 -2.34
C ILE A 58 -18.26 -3.41 -1.06
N LYS A 59 -18.76 -4.42 -0.34
CA LYS A 59 -18.11 -4.95 0.86
C LYS A 59 -16.69 -5.45 0.62
N ASP A 60 -16.45 -6.08 -0.52
CA ASP A 60 -15.10 -6.56 -0.87
C ASP A 60 -14.15 -5.40 -1.21
N LEU A 61 -14.65 -4.35 -1.87
CA LEU A 61 -13.89 -3.11 -2.11
C LEU A 61 -13.57 -2.35 -0.83
N GLU A 62 -14.51 -2.26 0.10
CA GLU A 62 -14.26 -1.65 1.42
C GLU A 62 -13.15 -2.36 2.18
N LYS A 63 -13.17 -3.70 2.23
CA LYS A 63 -12.10 -4.51 2.84
C LYS A 63 -10.75 -4.31 2.16
N LEU A 64 -10.73 -4.16 0.83
CA LEU A 64 -9.50 -3.86 0.08
C LEU A 64 -8.96 -2.48 0.43
N SER A 65 -9.82 -1.47 0.53
CA SER A 65 -9.45 -0.10 0.93
C SER A 65 -8.85 -0.06 2.34
N GLU A 66 -9.45 -0.77 3.29
CA GLU A 66 -8.91 -0.90 4.65
C GLU A 66 -7.52 -1.53 4.64
N LYS A 67 -7.34 -2.63 3.87
CA LYS A 67 -6.02 -3.29 3.72
C LYS A 67 -4.98 -2.35 3.11
N GLN A 68 -5.33 -1.58 2.09
CA GLN A 68 -4.43 -0.58 1.49
C GLN A 68 -4.00 0.47 2.50
N THR A 69 -4.92 0.97 3.32
CA THR A 69 -4.63 1.93 4.38
C THR A 69 -3.67 1.35 5.42
N TRP A 70 -3.87 0.09 5.81
CA TRP A 70 -2.97 -0.63 6.71
C TRP A 70 -1.57 -0.80 6.11
N VAL A 71 -1.47 -1.22 4.86
CA VAL A 71 -0.19 -1.38 4.15
C VAL A 71 0.57 -0.05 4.09
N ALA A 72 -0.12 1.06 3.76
CA ALA A 72 0.49 2.38 3.74
C ALA A 72 1.05 2.80 5.11
N LYS A 73 0.30 2.55 6.20
CA LYS A 73 0.77 2.82 7.57
C LYS A 73 1.99 1.98 7.94
N VAL A 74 1.98 0.69 7.61
CA VAL A 74 3.12 -0.22 7.87
C VAL A 74 4.35 0.24 7.09
N GLN A 75 4.20 0.59 5.81
CA GLN A 75 5.30 1.13 5.00
C GLN A 75 5.88 2.41 5.59
N GLN A 76 5.04 3.32 6.06
CA GLN A 76 5.49 4.56 6.70
C GLN A 76 6.30 4.28 7.97
N VAL A 77 5.83 3.37 8.83
CA VAL A 77 6.54 2.98 10.05
C VAL A 77 7.87 2.31 9.72
N LEU A 78 7.90 1.40 8.76
CA LEU A 78 9.14 0.72 8.33
C LEU A 78 10.15 1.71 7.73
N SER A 79 9.71 2.65 6.91
CA SER A 79 10.58 3.69 6.35
C SER A 79 11.16 4.59 7.45
N GLY A 80 10.34 5.00 8.42
CA GLY A 80 10.79 5.77 9.58
C GLY A 80 11.79 4.99 10.44
N TYR A 81 11.52 3.71 10.71
CA TYR A 81 12.44 2.85 11.43
C TYR A 81 13.77 2.67 10.70
N GLN A 82 13.73 2.44 9.38
CA GLN A 82 14.91 2.30 8.55
C GLN A 82 15.77 3.57 8.58
N ALA A 83 15.16 4.75 8.44
CA ALA A 83 15.86 6.03 8.51
C ALA A 83 16.52 6.26 9.89
N ALA A 84 15.81 5.97 10.97
CA ALA A 84 16.33 6.09 12.34
C ALA A 84 17.49 5.12 12.58
N LEU A 85 17.38 3.87 12.12
CA LEU A 85 18.42 2.86 12.22
C LEU A 85 19.67 3.27 11.43
N MET A 86 19.50 3.78 10.20
CA MET A 86 20.60 4.27 9.37
C MET A 86 21.33 5.43 10.05
N SER A 87 20.59 6.44 10.58
CA SER A 87 21.18 7.57 11.32
C SER A 87 21.99 7.07 12.51
N SER A 88 21.40 6.22 13.34
CA SER A 88 22.07 5.68 14.53
C SER A 88 23.34 4.88 14.19
N LYS A 89 23.28 4.05 13.14
CA LYS A 89 24.45 3.25 12.72
C LYS A 89 25.56 4.12 12.11
N THR A 90 25.22 5.16 11.35
CA THR A 90 26.20 6.10 10.77
C THR A 90 26.83 7.00 11.82
N GLU A 91 26.09 7.46 12.82
CA GLU A 91 26.63 8.21 13.96
C GLU A 91 27.63 7.35 14.76
N ARG A 92 27.26 6.10 15.05
CA ARG A 92 28.15 5.14 15.72
C ARG A 92 29.43 4.89 14.88
N LEU A 93 29.28 4.74 13.56
CA LEU A 93 30.40 4.57 12.64
C LEU A 93 31.33 5.79 12.66
N ALA A 94 30.77 7.01 12.59
CA ALA A 94 31.53 8.25 12.68
C ALA A 94 32.36 8.33 13.95
N THR A 95 31.74 8.01 15.09
CA THR A 95 32.42 7.98 16.40
C THR A 95 33.55 6.96 16.41
N CYS A 96 33.29 5.74 15.96
CA CYS A 96 34.33 4.71 15.88
C CYS A 96 35.48 5.10 14.96
N ILE A 97 35.19 5.68 13.78
CA ILE A 97 36.24 6.17 12.87
C ILE A 97 37.08 7.23 13.57
N GLN A 98 36.47 8.19 14.25
CA GLN A 98 37.16 9.24 14.96
C GLN A 98 38.08 8.68 16.06
N GLU A 99 37.60 7.76 16.88
CA GLU A 99 38.37 7.11 17.94
C GLU A 99 39.56 6.33 17.39
N ARG A 100 39.33 5.52 16.34
CA ARG A 100 40.40 4.72 15.68
C ARG A 100 41.42 5.60 14.98
N PHE A 101 40.97 6.67 14.33
CA PHE A 101 41.83 7.64 13.69
C PHE A 101 42.70 8.36 14.72
N ALA A 102 42.14 8.81 15.85
CA ALA A 102 42.89 9.43 16.93
C ALA A 102 43.91 8.47 17.56
N SER A 103 43.61 7.17 17.69
CA SER A 103 44.53 6.17 18.24
C SER A 103 45.72 5.87 17.33
N LEU A 104 45.52 5.96 16.03
CA LEU A 104 46.58 5.74 15.02
C LEU A 104 47.45 6.99 14.81
N TRP A 105 46.96 8.14 15.13
CA TRP A 105 47.57 9.42 14.85
C TRP A 105 48.33 9.99 16.08
N GLN A 106 49.61 9.67 16.22
CA GLN A 106 50.42 10.10 17.34
C GLN A 106 50.94 11.56 17.25
N LYS A 107 50.87 12.23 16.10
CA LYS A 107 51.42 13.56 15.86
C LYS A 107 50.36 14.56 15.39
N GLY A 108 49.69 15.23 16.34
CA GLY A 108 48.89 16.41 16.07
C GLY A 108 47.51 16.10 15.46
N GLU A 109 46.47 16.37 16.24
CA GLU A 109 45.08 16.23 15.82
C GLU A 109 44.76 17.15 14.64
N LYS A 110 44.82 16.66 13.42
CA LYS A 110 44.29 17.39 12.25
C LYS A 110 42.78 17.25 12.16
N ALA A 111 42.26 16.04 12.34
CA ALA A 111 40.82 15.80 12.30
C ALA A 111 40.23 15.80 13.72
N LYS A 112 39.33 16.75 14.00
CA LYS A 112 38.63 16.87 15.27
C LYS A 112 37.29 16.13 15.25
N ARG A 113 36.62 16.13 14.09
CA ARG A 113 35.29 15.55 13.92
C ARG A 113 35.21 14.78 12.63
N VAL A 114 34.46 13.69 12.68
CA VAL A 114 34.14 12.85 11.55
C VAL A 114 32.64 12.79 11.38
N GLU A 115 32.15 12.97 10.20
CA GLU A 115 30.75 12.76 9.85
C GLU A 115 30.60 11.69 8.76
N VAL A 116 29.56 10.88 8.87
CA VAL A 116 29.18 9.89 7.86
C VAL A 116 27.79 10.19 7.38
N CYS A 117 27.65 10.49 6.11
CA CYS A 117 26.34 10.74 5.50
C CYS A 117 25.49 9.46 5.51
N PRO A 118 24.28 9.45 6.07
CA PRO A 118 23.43 8.25 6.14
C PRO A 118 22.99 7.71 4.76
N GLU A 119 22.92 8.57 3.76
CA GLU A 119 22.44 8.20 2.42
C GLU A 119 23.55 7.67 1.52
N SER A 120 24.70 8.37 1.49
CA SER A 120 25.82 8.06 0.60
C SER A 120 26.98 7.31 1.26
N PHE A 121 26.95 7.19 2.60
CA PHE A 121 28.07 6.69 3.42
C PHE A 121 29.39 7.44 3.20
N ALA A 122 29.32 8.64 2.62
CA ALA A 122 30.49 9.47 2.44
C ALA A 122 31.02 9.93 3.81
N VAL A 123 32.30 9.70 4.05
CA VAL A 123 32.98 10.13 5.28
C VAL A 123 33.61 11.48 5.04
N THR A 124 33.26 12.47 5.87
CA THR A 124 33.82 13.83 5.84
C THR A 124 34.63 14.05 7.11
N LEU A 125 35.84 14.57 6.96
CA LEU A 125 36.72 14.94 8.05
C LEU A 125 36.69 16.44 8.24
N PHE A 126 36.67 16.88 9.50
CA PHE A 126 36.69 18.30 9.88
C PHE A 126 37.90 18.58 10.78
N ASP A 127 38.52 19.72 10.59
CA ASP A 127 39.61 20.19 11.40
C ASP A 127 39.13 20.85 12.74
N LYS A 128 40.10 21.46 13.49
CA LYS A 128 39.79 22.15 14.76
C LYS A 128 38.94 23.40 14.59
N SER A 129 38.89 23.96 13.36
CA SER A 129 38.13 25.14 13.00
C SER A 129 36.76 24.78 12.37
N ASP A 130 36.39 23.48 12.43
CA ASP A 130 35.19 22.93 11.76
C ASP A 130 35.20 23.10 10.19
N GLU A 131 36.39 23.26 9.60
CA GLU A 131 36.55 23.27 8.15
C GLU A 131 36.75 21.84 7.60
N ILE A 132 36.16 21.58 6.41
CA ILE A 132 36.28 20.28 5.77
C ILE A 132 37.72 20.06 5.31
N ILE A 133 38.30 18.93 5.68
CA ILE A 133 39.60 18.48 5.18
C ILE A 133 39.38 17.63 3.91
N PRO A 134 39.72 18.15 2.72
CA PRO A 134 39.58 17.38 1.51
C PRO A 134 40.58 16.18 1.53
N ARG A 135 40.16 15.01 1.09
CA ARG A 135 40.99 13.81 1.05
C ARG A 135 42.27 14.00 0.24
N LYS A 136 42.27 14.87 -0.77
CA LYS A 136 43.44 15.19 -1.59
C LYS A 136 44.54 15.84 -0.80
N ASP A 137 44.22 16.60 0.27
CA ASP A 137 45.14 17.36 1.10
C ASP A 137 45.77 16.53 2.21
N LEU A 138 45.35 15.27 2.34
CA LEU A 138 45.99 14.28 3.20
C LEU A 138 47.26 13.76 2.54
N SER A 139 48.35 13.67 3.31
CA SER A 139 49.61 12.97 2.89
C SER A 139 49.35 11.48 2.65
N ALA A 140 50.29 10.79 1.97
CA ALA A 140 50.13 9.36 1.69
C ALA A 140 49.95 8.52 2.97
N GLY A 141 50.73 8.80 4.04
CA GLY A 141 50.60 8.11 5.31
C GLY A 141 49.27 8.41 6.02
N GLU A 142 48.78 9.66 5.90
CA GLU A 142 47.47 10.07 6.46
C GLU A 142 46.33 9.35 5.76
N LYS A 143 46.38 9.21 4.42
CA LYS A 143 45.40 8.43 3.64
C LYS A 143 45.37 6.96 4.04
N GLN A 144 46.52 6.38 4.30
CA GLN A 144 46.65 4.98 4.71
C GLN A 144 46.06 4.79 6.12
N MET A 145 46.43 5.65 7.09
CA MET A 145 45.87 5.60 8.44
C MET A 145 44.36 5.81 8.44
N TYR A 146 43.86 6.74 7.62
CA TYR A 146 42.43 6.93 7.44
C TYR A 146 41.74 5.66 6.90
N ALA A 147 42.29 5.02 5.87
CA ALA A 147 41.70 3.79 5.35
C ALA A 147 41.67 2.66 6.38
N VAL A 148 42.75 2.50 7.18
CA VAL A 148 42.82 1.53 8.27
C VAL A 148 41.78 1.86 9.36
N ALA A 149 41.65 3.12 9.76
CA ALA A 149 40.69 3.55 10.76
C ALA A 149 39.24 3.27 10.32
N VAL A 150 38.90 3.54 9.06
CA VAL A 150 37.58 3.24 8.49
C VAL A 150 37.29 1.74 8.49
N LEU A 151 38.26 0.92 8.04
CA LEU A 151 38.07 -0.53 8.02
C LEU A 151 37.92 -1.09 9.44
N TRP A 152 38.70 -0.60 10.37
CA TRP A 152 38.62 -1.02 11.78
C TRP A 152 37.26 -0.62 12.40
N ALA A 153 36.82 0.62 12.18
CA ALA A 153 35.53 1.09 12.66
C ALA A 153 34.35 0.30 12.05
N LEU A 154 34.45 -0.07 10.76
CA LEU A 154 33.44 -0.94 10.11
C LEU A 154 33.41 -2.34 10.77
N ALA A 155 34.56 -2.92 11.11
CA ALA A 155 34.61 -4.19 11.84
C ALA A 155 33.93 -4.09 13.21
N ASP A 156 34.20 -3.01 13.96
CA ASP A 156 33.61 -2.76 15.27
C ASP A 156 32.08 -2.57 15.20
N VAL A 157 31.59 -1.81 14.21
CA VAL A 157 30.16 -1.52 14.06
C VAL A 157 29.38 -2.71 13.48
N SER A 158 30.04 -3.56 12.70
CA SER A 158 29.37 -4.74 12.08
C SER A 158 29.01 -5.81 13.11
N GLU A 159 29.55 -5.75 14.34
CA GLU A 159 29.36 -6.74 15.41
C GLU A 159 29.73 -8.18 14.97
N ARG A 160 30.45 -8.30 13.88
CA ARG A 160 30.98 -9.56 13.36
C ARG A 160 32.51 -9.59 13.56
N PRO A 161 33.08 -10.70 14.03
CA PRO A 161 34.52 -10.85 14.13
C PRO A 161 35.10 -10.96 12.70
N LEU A 162 35.36 -9.82 12.07
CA LEU A 162 36.04 -9.77 10.79
C LEU A 162 37.57 -9.85 11.09
N PRO A 163 38.31 -10.83 10.58
CA PRO A 163 39.75 -10.82 10.70
C PRO A 163 40.29 -9.66 9.87
N LEU A 164 40.88 -8.67 10.52
CA LEU A 164 41.56 -7.57 9.86
C LEU A 164 43.04 -7.99 9.67
N VAL A 165 43.38 -8.35 8.47
CA VAL A 165 44.79 -8.62 8.11
C VAL A 165 45.28 -7.44 7.29
N ILE A 166 46.23 -6.69 7.85
CA ILE A 166 46.86 -5.54 7.19
C ILE A 166 48.29 -5.98 6.84
N ASP A 167 48.53 -6.18 5.56
CA ASP A 167 49.86 -6.42 5.06
C ASP A 167 50.60 -5.08 4.87
N THR A 168 51.79 -4.97 5.45
CA THR A 168 52.65 -3.78 5.38
C THR A 168 51.94 -2.45 5.70
N PRO A 169 51.50 -2.22 6.95
CA PRO A 169 50.69 -1.04 7.30
C PRO A 169 51.44 0.29 7.20
N LEU A 170 52.74 0.29 7.10
CA LEU A 170 53.62 1.48 7.09
C LEU A 170 54.85 1.26 6.20
N GLU A 171 54.67 1.14 4.88
CA GLU A 171 55.79 1.34 3.96
C GLU A 171 56.22 2.82 3.98
N ARG A 172 57.42 3.06 4.32
CA ARG A 172 58.06 4.38 4.28
C ARG A 172 58.46 4.76 2.88
#